data_0d1df75645673a7712e67b67a9e3bc77
#
_entry.id   0d1df75645673a7712e67b67a9e3bc77
#
_cell.length_a   1.000
_cell.length_b   1.000
_cell.length_c   1.000
_cell.angle_alpha   90.00
_cell.angle_beta   90.00
_cell.angle_gamma   90.00
#
_symmetry.space_group_name_H-M   'P 1'
#
loop_
_entity.id
_entity.type
_entity.pdbx_description
1 polymer ?
#
loop_
_entity_poly.entity_id
_entity_poly.type
_entity_poly.pdbx_seq_one_letter_code
_entity_poly.pdbx_strand_id
1 'polypeptide(L)'
;TKALPTIEGEVNNILSQLVDFQMLFEMDGKNINNYIVYDDDNVWPLELSSGMERFISSLAIRVALINVSNLPRSNFLAIDEGWGTMDSDNINSVYSLFQYLKSQFQFTLIVSHIDSMRDAVDTLLEIKKEKNYSNIMFD
;
A
#
# COMPACT_ATOMS: atom_id res chain seq x y z
N THR A 1 14.13 -11.15 15.89
CA THR A 1 15.03 -11.75 14.87
C THR A 1 14.41 -12.96 14.15
N LYS A 2 13.63 -13.83 14.82
CA LYS A 2 12.97 -14.96 14.15
C LYS A 2 11.74 -14.57 13.32
N ALA A 3 11.10 -13.44 13.60
CA ALA A 3 9.91 -12.98 12.89
C ALA A 3 10.22 -12.28 11.54
N LEU A 4 11.44 -11.75 11.37
CA LEU A 4 11.79 -10.96 10.18
C LEU A 4 11.70 -11.78 8.88
N PRO A 5 12.25 -13.01 8.78
CA PRO A 5 12.09 -13.83 7.58
C PRO A 5 10.63 -14.18 7.26
N THR A 6 9.80 -14.36 8.27
CA THR A 6 8.36 -14.63 8.08
C THR A 6 7.65 -13.41 7.53
N ILE A 7 7.94 -12.21 8.05
CA ILE A 7 7.39 -10.95 7.57
C ILE A 7 7.87 -10.69 6.13
N GLU A 8 9.16 -10.86 5.85
CA GLU A 8 9.72 -10.71 4.51
C GLU A 8 9.06 -11.64 3.50
N GLY A 9 8.88 -12.91 3.86
CA GLY A 9 8.19 -13.88 3.02
C GLY A 9 6.74 -13.48 2.72
N GLU A 10 6.01 -12.99 3.72
CA GLU A 10 4.62 -12.53 3.54
C GLU A 10 4.56 -11.24 2.72
N VAL A 11 5.45 -10.28 2.94
CA VAL A 11 5.55 -9.05 2.13
C VAL A 11 5.77 -9.40 0.66
N ASN A 12 6.73 -10.28 0.38
CA ASN A 12 7.06 -10.67 -1.00
C ASN A 12 5.96 -11.52 -1.65
N ASN A 13 5.22 -12.31 -0.88
CA ASN A 13 4.02 -13.00 -1.37
C ASN A 13 2.94 -11.99 -1.82
N ILE A 14 2.72 -10.93 -1.06
CA ILE A 14 1.79 -9.85 -1.43
C ILE A 14 2.30 -9.11 -2.68
N LEU A 15 3.57 -8.69 -2.67
CA LEU A 15 4.17 -7.94 -3.78
C LEU A 15 4.15 -8.72 -5.09
N SER A 16 4.35 -10.02 -5.06
CA SER A 16 4.32 -10.87 -6.26
C SER A 16 3.01 -10.82 -7.04
N GLN A 17 1.92 -10.43 -6.39
CA GLN A 17 0.59 -10.28 -7.00
C GLN A 17 0.36 -8.88 -7.59
N LEU A 18 1.23 -7.91 -7.28
CA LEU A 18 1.00 -6.49 -7.55
C LEU A 18 2.05 -5.85 -8.44
N VAL A 19 3.32 -6.26 -8.29
CA VAL A 19 4.49 -5.59 -8.88
C VAL A 19 5.58 -6.60 -9.26
N ASP A 20 6.61 -6.11 -9.96
CA ASP A 20 7.74 -6.92 -10.45
C ASP A 20 8.94 -6.89 -9.51
N PHE A 21 8.89 -6.15 -8.43
CA PHE A 21 9.98 -6.08 -7.46
C PHE A 21 9.67 -6.84 -6.18
N GLN A 22 10.71 -7.14 -5.43
CA GLN A 22 10.66 -7.72 -4.09
C GLN A 22 11.27 -6.76 -3.07
N MET A 23 11.07 -7.04 -1.80
CA MET A 23 11.75 -6.36 -0.71
C MET A 23 12.74 -7.30 -0.01
N LEU A 24 13.86 -6.72 0.39
CA LEU A 24 14.87 -7.35 1.25
C LEU A 24 14.96 -6.55 2.56
N PHE A 25 14.96 -7.26 3.68
CA PHE A 25 15.10 -6.68 5.02
C PHE A 25 16.39 -7.16 5.65
N GLU A 26 17.29 -6.24 5.96
CA GLU A 26 18.56 -6.53 6.60
C GLU A 26 18.61 -5.93 7.99
N MET A 27 19.09 -6.74 8.94
CA MET A 27 19.35 -6.27 10.31
C MET A 27 20.75 -5.66 10.39
N ASP A 28 20.81 -4.40 10.81
CA ASP A 28 22.03 -3.72 11.19
C ASP A 28 21.94 -3.30 12.67
N GLY A 29 22.45 -4.13 13.54
CA GLY A 29 22.32 -3.96 14.98
C GLY A 29 20.86 -3.98 15.44
N LYS A 30 20.31 -2.82 15.82
CA LYS A 30 18.91 -2.64 16.20
C LYS A 30 18.02 -2.08 15.08
N ASN A 31 18.63 -1.68 13.98
CA ASN A 31 17.93 -1.10 12.85
C ASN A 31 17.57 -2.17 11.81
N ILE A 32 16.51 -1.92 11.07
CA ILE A 32 16.12 -2.73 9.91
C ILE A 32 16.25 -1.83 8.69
N ASN A 33 17.14 -2.21 7.79
CA ASN A 33 17.30 -1.57 6.49
C ASN A 33 16.39 -2.28 5.47
N ASN A 34 15.71 -1.51 4.65
CA ASN A 34 14.76 -2.01 3.67
C ASN A 34 15.26 -1.67 2.26
N TYR A 35 15.27 -2.66 1.39
CA TYR A 35 15.71 -2.52 0.00
C TYR A 35 14.63 -2.97 -0.96
N ILE A 36 14.57 -2.32 -2.12
CA ILE A 36 13.82 -2.75 -3.30
C ILE A 36 14.76 -3.57 -4.18
N VAL A 37 14.31 -4.73 -4.63
CA VAL A 37 15.08 -5.67 -5.45
C VAL A 37 14.28 -6.01 -6.69
N TYR A 38 14.76 -5.61 -7.87
CA TYR A 38 14.22 -6.05 -9.16
C TYR A 38 14.94 -7.30 -9.67
N ASP A 39 16.26 -7.31 -9.55
CA ASP A 39 17.14 -8.43 -9.85
C ASP A 39 18.47 -8.28 -9.07
N ASP A 40 19.40 -9.20 -9.27
CA ASP A 40 20.65 -9.24 -8.51
C ASP A 40 21.53 -7.97 -8.67
N ASP A 41 21.38 -7.26 -9.79
CA ASP A 41 22.15 -6.04 -10.10
C ASP A 41 21.38 -4.75 -9.75
N ASN A 42 20.06 -4.86 -9.55
CA ASN A 42 19.15 -3.74 -9.34
C ASN A 42 18.56 -3.77 -7.92
N VAL A 43 19.38 -3.35 -6.96
CA VAL A 43 19.04 -3.27 -5.53
C VAL A 43 19.33 -1.86 -5.02
N TRP A 44 18.35 -1.21 -4.41
CA TRP A 44 18.53 0.09 -3.78
C TRP A 44 17.69 0.28 -2.52
N PRO A 45 18.14 1.16 -1.61
CA PRO A 45 17.38 1.49 -0.41
C PRO A 45 15.96 1.99 -0.73
N LEU A 46 14.99 1.60 0.08
CA LEU A 46 13.60 2.01 -0.07
C LEU A 46 13.43 3.55 -0.09
N GLU A 47 14.27 4.26 0.65
CA GLU A 47 14.26 5.74 0.71
C GLU A 47 14.59 6.39 -0.64
N LEU A 48 15.33 5.70 -1.51
CA LEU A 48 15.69 6.17 -2.84
C LEU A 48 14.73 5.70 -3.93
N SER A 49 13.72 4.91 -3.58
CA SER A 49 12.74 4.42 -4.51
C SER A 49 11.73 5.48 -4.93
N SER A 50 10.94 5.20 -5.98
CA SER A 50 9.85 6.07 -6.43
C SER A 50 8.73 6.15 -5.37
N GLY A 51 7.89 7.18 -5.48
CA GLY A 51 6.75 7.33 -4.60
C GLY A 51 5.80 6.13 -4.64
N MET A 52 5.56 5.56 -5.82
CA MET A 52 4.73 4.38 -6.01
C MET A 52 5.35 3.14 -5.34
N GLU A 53 6.64 2.88 -5.57
CA GLU A 53 7.34 1.77 -4.95
C GLU A 53 7.28 1.85 -3.42
N ARG A 54 7.53 3.03 -2.85
CA ARG A 54 7.41 3.27 -1.40
C ARG A 54 5.99 3.06 -0.88
N PHE A 55 5.00 3.54 -1.61
CA PHE A 55 3.59 3.41 -1.22
C PHE A 55 3.16 1.93 -1.20
N ILE A 56 3.38 1.19 -2.28
CA ILE A 56 3.01 -0.23 -2.38
C ILE A 56 3.79 -1.06 -1.36
N SER A 57 5.09 -0.79 -1.19
CA SER A 57 5.92 -1.47 -0.19
C SER A 57 5.41 -1.24 1.23
N SER A 58 5.09 -0.01 1.60
CA SER A 58 4.55 0.33 2.92
C SER A 58 3.21 -0.35 3.18
N LEU A 59 2.35 -0.41 2.18
CA LEU A 59 1.06 -1.09 2.28
C LEU A 59 1.24 -2.61 2.40
N ALA A 60 2.13 -3.21 1.61
CA ALA A 60 2.45 -4.63 1.69
C ALA A 60 3.00 -5.01 3.08
N ILE A 61 3.90 -4.21 3.65
CA ILE A 61 4.40 -4.40 5.02
C ILE A 61 3.25 -4.34 6.03
N ARG A 62 2.36 -3.35 5.92
CA ARG A 62 1.22 -3.22 6.82
C ARG A 62 0.30 -4.43 6.77
N VAL A 63 -0.07 -4.88 5.59
CA VAL A 63 -0.93 -6.07 5.40
C VAL A 63 -0.22 -7.34 5.87
N ALA A 64 1.06 -7.50 5.58
CA ALA A 64 1.86 -8.62 6.06
C ALA A 64 1.90 -8.68 7.58
N LEU A 65 2.09 -7.55 8.26
CA LEU A 65 2.07 -7.49 9.72
C LEU A 65 0.69 -7.87 10.29
N ILE A 66 -0.39 -7.48 9.64
CA ILE A 66 -1.75 -7.91 10.03
C ILE A 66 -1.88 -9.43 9.86
N ASN A 67 -1.40 -9.99 8.75
CA ASN A 67 -1.53 -11.40 8.44
C ASN A 67 -0.72 -12.31 9.37
N VAL A 68 0.48 -11.88 9.78
CA VAL A 68 1.35 -12.66 10.69
C VAL A 68 1.09 -12.38 12.17
N SER A 69 0.28 -11.38 12.47
CA SER A 69 -0.10 -11.04 13.85
C SER A 69 -1.08 -12.05 14.42
N ASN A 70 -0.93 -12.36 15.71
CA ASN A 70 -1.90 -13.15 16.48
C ASN A 70 -3.08 -12.31 16.99
N LEU A 71 -3.15 -11.03 16.64
CA LEU A 71 -4.24 -10.14 17.02
C LEU A 71 -5.48 -10.38 16.14
N PRO A 72 -6.69 -10.08 16.66
CA PRO A 72 -7.90 -10.13 15.84
C PRO A 72 -7.75 -9.24 14.60
N ARG A 73 -8.05 -9.82 13.42
CA ARG A 73 -7.99 -9.10 12.17
C ARG A 73 -9.20 -8.18 12.02
N SER A 74 -8.95 -6.92 11.66
CA SER A 74 -10.01 -6.00 11.26
C SER A 74 -10.65 -6.40 9.93
N ASN A 75 -11.95 -6.18 9.79
CA ASN A 75 -12.68 -6.41 8.54
C ASN A 75 -12.51 -5.26 7.52
N PHE A 76 -11.89 -4.17 7.91
CA PHE A 76 -11.67 -3.01 7.04
C PHE A 76 -10.24 -2.52 7.12
N LEU A 77 -9.83 -1.83 6.08
CA LEU A 77 -8.57 -1.09 5.99
C LEU A 77 -8.87 0.35 5.61
N ALA A 78 -8.25 1.31 6.31
CA ALA A 78 -8.28 2.71 5.95
C ALA A 78 -6.90 3.15 5.42
N ILE A 79 -6.89 3.79 4.26
CA ILE A 79 -5.70 4.32 3.61
C ILE A 79 -5.90 5.82 3.45
N ASP A 80 -5.15 6.60 4.20
CA ASP A 80 -5.17 8.05 4.16
C ASP A 80 -3.91 8.56 3.49
N GLU A 81 -4.09 9.20 2.35
CA GLU A 81 -3.03 9.78 1.51
C GLU A 81 -1.88 8.83 1.11
N GLY A 82 -0.96 9.30 0.29
CA GLY A 82 0.13 8.50 -0.31
C GLY A 82 -0.02 8.37 -1.83
N TRP A 83 -1.12 8.84 -2.38
CA TRP A 83 -1.47 8.78 -3.79
C TRP A 83 -0.88 9.94 -4.62
N GLY A 84 -0.33 10.99 -3.96
CA GLY A 84 0.12 12.24 -4.59
C GLY A 84 1.32 12.12 -5.54
N THR A 85 1.91 10.92 -5.66
CA THR A 85 3.06 10.64 -6.54
C THR A 85 2.72 9.64 -7.64
N MET A 86 1.41 9.38 -7.86
CA MET A 86 0.98 8.45 -8.90
C MET A 86 0.88 9.15 -10.25
N ASP A 87 1.74 8.72 -11.16
CA ASP A 87 1.64 9.05 -12.57
C ASP A 87 0.57 8.18 -13.26
N SER A 88 0.04 8.64 -14.39
CA SER A 88 -0.92 7.89 -15.20
C SER A 88 -0.44 6.49 -15.59
N ASP A 89 0.87 6.29 -15.68
CA ASP A 89 1.49 5.01 -16.05
C ASP A 89 1.34 3.92 -14.97
N ASN A 90 1.03 4.32 -13.74
CA ASN A 90 0.88 3.43 -12.59
C ASN A 90 -0.57 3.02 -12.28
N ILE A 91 -1.53 3.45 -13.10
CA ILE A 91 -2.96 3.20 -12.84
C ILE A 91 -3.29 1.71 -12.77
N ASN A 92 -2.65 0.87 -13.59
CA ASN A 92 -2.86 -0.57 -13.60
C ASN A 92 -2.43 -1.22 -12.29
N SER A 93 -1.32 -0.75 -11.69
CA SER A 93 -0.86 -1.21 -10.37
C SER A 93 -1.85 -0.83 -9.26
N VAL A 94 -2.48 0.34 -9.37
CA VAL A 94 -3.54 0.78 -8.46
C VAL A 94 -4.77 -0.13 -8.56
N TYR A 95 -5.22 -0.47 -9.77
CA TYR A 95 -6.35 -1.40 -9.96
C TYR A 95 -6.05 -2.77 -9.38
N SER A 96 -4.86 -3.32 -9.64
CA SER A 96 -4.42 -4.60 -9.07
C SER A 96 -4.39 -4.57 -7.55
N LEU A 97 -3.89 -3.48 -6.97
CA LEU A 97 -3.88 -3.26 -5.54
C LEU A 97 -5.30 -3.26 -4.96
N PHE A 98 -6.24 -2.53 -5.58
CA PHE A 98 -7.62 -2.48 -5.10
C PHE A 98 -8.31 -3.84 -5.20
N GLN A 99 -8.10 -4.60 -6.27
CA GLN A 99 -8.60 -5.97 -6.37
C GLN A 99 -8.04 -6.86 -5.27
N TYR A 100 -6.74 -6.76 -4.98
CA TYR A 100 -6.12 -7.47 -3.88
C TYR A 100 -6.75 -7.09 -2.53
N LEU A 101 -6.91 -5.81 -2.23
CA LEU A 101 -7.52 -5.34 -0.98
C LEU A 101 -8.98 -5.79 -0.83
N LYS A 102 -9.76 -5.80 -1.91
CA LYS A 102 -11.14 -6.34 -1.92
C LYS A 102 -11.18 -7.82 -1.57
N SER A 103 -10.16 -8.59 -1.92
CA SER A 103 -10.05 -10.01 -1.55
C SER A 103 -9.68 -10.22 -0.08
N GLN A 104 -9.04 -9.26 0.56
CA GLN A 104 -8.50 -9.36 1.92
C GLN A 104 -9.38 -8.72 3.00
N PHE A 105 -10.16 -7.70 2.65
CA PHE A 105 -10.98 -6.92 3.59
C PHE A 105 -12.42 -6.82 3.07
N GLN A 106 -13.40 -6.74 3.98
CA GLN A 106 -14.80 -6.55 3.61
C GLN A 106 -15.03 -5.19 2.95
N PHE A 107 -14.34 -4.16 3.43
CA PHE A 107 -14.27 -2.89 2.75
C PHE A 107 -12.95 -2.17 3.00
N THR A 108 -12.56 -1.30 2.06
CA THR A 108 -11.39 -0.45 2.16
C THR A 108 -11.84 1.01 2.01
N LEU A 109 -11.51 1.83 2.98
CA LEU A 109 -11.73 3.28 2.93
C LEU A 109 -10.46 3.94 2.40
N ILE A 110 -10.61 4.73 1.34
CA ILE A 110 -9.50 5.44 0.71
C ILE A 110 -9.79 6.94 0.78
N VAL A 111 -8.87 7.69 1.39
CA VAL A 111 -8.91 9.14 1.39
C VAL A 111 -7.92 9.66 0.35
N SER A 112 -8.40 10.39 -0.64
CA SER A 112 -7.60 10.92 -1.73
C SER A 112 -8.20 12.21 -2.26
N HIS A 113 -7.34 13.08 -2.79
CA HIS A 113 -7.73 14.29 -3.53
C HIS A 113 -7.45 14.17 -5.03
N ILE A 114 -7.11 12.97 -5.51
CA ILE A 114 -6.74 12.71 -6.90
C ILE A 114 -7.95 12.30 -7.71
N ASP A 115 -8.31 13.09 -8.71
CA ASP A 115 -9.48 12.83 -9.55
C ASP A 115 -9.41 11.51 -10.33
N SER A 116 -8.24 11.08 -10.76
CA SER A 116 -8.06 9.81 -11.48
C SER A 116 -8.41 8.57 -10.66
N MET A 117 -8.51 8.69 -9.33
CA MET A 117 -8.94 7.60 -8.45
C MET A 117 -10.44 7.37 -8.46
N ARG A 118 -11.25 8.30 -8.97
CA ARG A 118 -12.72 8.21 -8.99
C ARG A 118 -13.21 6.96 -9.72
N ASP A 119 -12.58 6.64 -10.84
CA ASP A 119 -12.97 5.50 -11.66
C ASP A 119 -12.53 4.14 -11.10
N ALA A 120 -11.65 4.15 -10.11
CA ALA A 120 -11.07 2.94 -9.51
C ALA A 120 -11.84 2.44 -8.28
N VAL A 121 -12.80 3.20 -7.76
CA VAL A 121 -13.55 2.90 -6.54
C VAL A 121 -15.00 2.49 -6.85
N ASP A 122 -15.59 1.68 -5.99
CA ASP A 122 -16.97 1.22 -6.16
C ASP A 122 -17.99 2.29 -5.72
N THR A 123 -17.63 3.08 -4.72
CA THR A 123 -18.48 4.14 -4.15
C THR A 123 -17.63 5.36 -3.85
N LEU A 124 -18.06 6.51 -4.30
CA LEU A 124 -17.42 7.79 -4.07
C LEU A 124 -18.23 8.62 -3.07
N LEU A 125 -17.53 9.14 -2.07
CA LEU A 125 -18.03 10.15 -1.15
C LEU A 125 -17.24 11.43 -1.35
N GLU A 126 -17.87 12.46 -1.87
CA GLU A 126 -17.21 13.75 -2.05
C GLU A 126 -17.45 14.64 -0.84
N ILE A 127 -16.36 15.15 -0.25
CA ILE A 127 -16.42 16.08 0.88
C ILE A 127 -16.04 17.46 0.38
N LYS A 128 -16.99 18.39 0.42
CA LYS A 128 -16.77 19.80 0.07
C LYS A 128 -16.85 20.67 1.32
N LYS A 129 -15.90 21.57 1.45
CA LYS A 129 -15.94 22.60 2.49
C LYS A 129 -16.63 23.85 1.91
N GLU A 130 -17.77 24.17 2.46
CA GLU A 130 -18.49 25.42 2.15
C GLU A 130 -18.48 26.33 3.37
N LYS A 131 -17.89 27.51 3.24
CA LYS A 131 -17.70 28.47 4.34
C LYS A 131 -16.95 27.82 5.51
N ASN A 132 -17.64 27.50 6.62
CA ASN A 132 -17.05 26.91 7.82
C ASN A 132 -17.52 25.48 8.07
N TYR A 133 -18.27 24.87 7.17
CA TYR A 133 -18.82 23.52 7.30
C TYR A 133 -18.31 22.60 6.20
N SER A 134 -18.17 21.32 6.52
CA SER A 134 -17.90 20.28 5.54
C SER A 134 -19.20 19.53 5.26
N ASN A 135 -19.57 19.39 3.99
CA ASN A 135 -20.70 18.64 3.53
C ASN A 135 -20.26 17.37 2.82
N ILE A 136 -20.94 16.27 3.07
CA ILE A 136 -20.75 15.00 2.36
C ILE A 136 -21.75 14.95 1.22
N MET A 137 -21.25 14.73 0.00
CA MET A 137 -22.06 14.52 -1.19
C MET A 137 -21.95 13.07 -1.62
N PHE A 138 -23.08 12.42 -1.86
CA PHE A 138 -23.15 11.06 -2.38
C PHE A 138 -23.43 11.12 -3.88
N ASP A 139 -22.63 10.42 -4.67
CA ASP A 139 -22.90 10.14 -6.07
C ASP A 139 -23.56 8.77 -6.22
#